data_839061f918c034e95d61d02d9b400cd9
#
_entry.id   839061f918c034e95d61d02d9b400cd9
#
_cell.length_a   1.000
_cell.length_b   1.000
_cell.length_c   1.000
_cell.angle_alpha   90.00
_cell.angle_beta   90.00
_cell.angle_gamma   90.00
#
_symmetry.space_group_name_H-M   'P 1'
#
loop_
_entity.id
_entity.type
_entity.pdbx_description
1 polymer ?
#
loop_
_entity_poly.entity_id
_entity_poly.type
_entity_poly.pdbx_seq_one_letter_code
_entity_poly.pdbx_strand_id
1 'polypeptide(L)'
;MNALDEHPSAVPQGVTLLRRYAVAFFILGLLNNMMYVVILTAALEILPSHVPTGILAFVNIAPAVVSKALFPYYFKGEIWYGWRVWACTLGSFCGMMCIAFFPGLFLRLVGIGMASFASGLGEITFLQYATRYPHQVTTYCIGWFASGTGAAGLIGASAWWIVRPLGVRGGLGLLSLLSFGTALSFFVILPLPSIMSRSTDETTEALMEDSDREPERNPSLSFSDKVHLLKPMLIPYIMPLICVYFAEYTINQGVAPTLLFTVPDSKQHKLLSMIIHTLRDYYPLYQLVYQAFVFISRSYTSILPLPPIPKAWLWSPAILQVCLLVLLSTESIYDWFKASVARSLVIVLVAVEGLAGGSSYVSVMSHIGGSDRAHTMPQEYSARTVQEYEFKIGSVSLGDSLGIVLATLVSIPLQVSLCRMQVARGRDLCTRV
;
A
#
# COMPACT_ATOMS: atom_id res chain seq x y z
N MET A 1 51.83 7.21 -33.30
CA MET A 1 51.37 5.98 -32.60
C MET A 1 51.01 6.43 -31.19
N ASN A 2 49.82 7.02 -31.06
CA ASN A 2 49.28 7.55 -29.81
C ASN A 2 48.18 6.62 -29.34
N ALA A 3 48.40 6.02 -28.18
CA ALA A 3 47.42 5.20 -27.47
C ALA A 3 46.25 6.07 -27.07
N LEU A 4 45.06 5.68 -27.49
CA LEU A 4 43.79 6.18 -26.99
C LEU A 4 43.55 5.50 -25.63
N ASP A 5 43.79 6.22 -24.56
CA ASP A 5 43.29 5.85 -23.23
C ASP A 5 41.76 5.99 -23.24
N GLU A 6 41.07 4.86 -23.35
CA GLU A 6 39.64 4.76 -23.09
C GLU A 6 39.43 4.92 -21.56
N HIS A 7 39.07 6.12 -21.13
CA HIS A 7 38.48 6.35 -19.83
C HIS A 7 37.18 5.55 -19.70
N PRO A 8 37.02 4.72 -18.66
CA PRO A 8 35.74 4.07 -18.40
C PRO A 8 34.68 5.17 -18.19
N SER A 9 33.61 5.11 -18.97
CA SER A 9 32.48 6.03 -19.00
C SER A 9 31.95 6.23 -17.56
N ALA A 10 32.25 7.37 -16.97
CA ALA A 10 31.68 7.80 -15.68
C ALA A 10 30.15 7.91 -15.89
N VAL A 11 29.38 7.01 -15.26
CA VAL A 11 27.93 7.09 -15.19
C VAL A 11 27.61 8.45 -14.56
N PRO A 12 26.80 9.32 -15.20
CA PRO A 12 26.51 10.66 -14.67
C PRO A 12 26.04 10.55 -13.23
N GLN A 13 26.64 11.32 -12.31
CA GLN A 13 26.33 11.28 -10.86
C GLN A 13 24.83 11.36 -10.56
N GLY A 14 24.06 12.10 -11.37
CA GLY A 14 22.60 12.19 -11.27
C GLY A 14 21.86 10.88 -11.47
N VAL A 15 22.31 10.00 -12.38
CA VAL A 15 21.65 8.69 -12.63
C VAL A 15 21.86 7.76 -11.45
N THR A 16 23.05 7.77 -10.85
CA THR A 16 23.34 6.97 -9.66
C THR A 16 22.49 7.43 -8.47
N LEU A 17 22.30 8.73 -8.30
CA LEU A 17 21.49 9.31 -7.23
C LEU A 17 20.00 8.93 -7.41
N LEU A 18 19.44 9.05 -8.61
CA LEU A 18 18.06 8.65 -8.90
C LEU A 18 17.82 7.16 -8.64
N ARG A 19 18.77 6.30 -9.01
CA ARG A 19 18.70 4.85 -8.69
C ARG A 19 18.66 4.59 -7.18
N ARG A 20 19.44 5.32 -6.39
CA ARG A 20 19.43 5.20 -4.92
C ARG A 20 18.06 5.60 -4.34
N TYR A 21 17.43 6.67 -4.83
CA TYR A 21 16.06 7.03 -4.44
C TYR A 21 15.07 5.92 -4.79
N ALA A 22 15.12 5.41 -6.03
CA ALA A 22 14.25 4.33 -6.48
C ALA A 22 14.34 3.09 -5.58
N VAL A 23 15.56 2.60 -5.37
CA VAL A 23 15.80 1.40 -4.55
C VAL A 23 15.37 1.64 -3.10
N ALA A 24 15.73 2.78 -2.51
CA ALA A 24 15.37 3.08 -1.13
C ALA A 24 13.85 3.15 -0.94
N PHE A 25 13.13 3.92 -1.76
CA PHE A 25 11.67 4.05 -1.62
C PHE A 25 10.93 2.76 -2.00
N PHE A 26 11.42 1.99 -2.96
CA PHE A 26 10.87 0.66 -3.25
C PHE A 26 10.98 -0.28 -2.05
N ILE A 27 12.17 -0.37 -1.43
CA ILE A 27 12.39 -1.21 -0.25
C ILE A 27 11.55 -0.72 0.94
N LEU A 28 11.48 0.60 1.17
CA LEU A 28 10.64 1.18 2.22
C LEU A 28 9.17 0.82 2.03
N GLY A 29 8.62 0.95 0.81
CA GLY A 29 7.26 0.56 0.49
C GLY A 29 7.02 -0.95 0.63
N LEU A 30 7.95 -1.76 0.13
CA LEU A 30 7.90 -3.21 0.20
C LEU A 30 7.85 -3.69 1.66
N LEU A 31 8.86 -3.34 2.46
CA LEU A 31 8.98 -3.84 3.82
C LEU A 31 7.90 -3.31 4.75
N ASN A 32 7.45 -2.06 4.52
CA ASN A 32 6.37 -1.47 5.31
C ASN A 32 5.05 -2.24 5.20
N ASN A 33 4.71 -2.72 3.99
CA ASN A 33 3.45 -3.44 3.76
C ASN A 33 3.60 -4.98 3.80
N MET A 34 4.81 -5.51 3.65
CA MET A 34 5.06 -6.95 3.59
C MET A 34 4.61 -7.67 4.87
N MET A 35 4.85 -7.09 6.07
CA MET A 35 4.47 -7.70 7.34
C MET A 35 2.95 -7.85 7.47
N TYR A 36 2.19 -6.87 6.98
CA TYR A 36 0.74 -6.95 6.90
C TYR A 36 0.28 -8.16 6.08
N VAL A 37 0.87 -8.37 4.90
CA VAL A 37 0.53 -9.48 4.01
C VAL A 37 0.94 -10.83 4.61
N VAL A 38 2.13 -10.91 5.23
CA VAL A 38 2.60 -12.12 5.93
C VAL A 38 1.60 -12.54 7.03
N ILE A 39 1.14 -11.61 7.84
CA ILE A 39 0.16 -11.87 8.91
C ILE A 39 -1.16 -12.39 8.33
N LEU A 40 -1.67 -11.78 7.25
CA LEU A 40 -2.90 -12.24 6.59
C LEU A 40 -2.74 -13.63 5.97
N THR A 41 -1.61 -13.89 5.32
CA THR A 41 -1.33 -15.19 4.69
C THR A 41 -1.19 -16.30 5.74
N ALA A 42 -0.60 -15.99 6.88
CA ALA A 42 -0.44 -16.91 8.01
C ALA A 42 -1.70 -17.03 8.90
N ALA A 43 -2.78 -16.33 8.58
CA ALA A 43 -3.95 -16.17 9.46
C ALA A 43 -4.51 -17.48 10.02
N LEU A 44 -4.67 -18.50 9.19
CA LEU A 44 -5.22 -19.81 9.58
C LEU A 44 -4.29 -20.60 10.53
N GLU A 45 -3.01 -20.25 10.57
CA GLU A 45 -2.03 -20.90 11.45
C GLU A 45 -1.80 -20.11 12.73
N ILE A 46 -2.12 -18.81 12.70
CA ILE A 46 -2.02 -17.91 13.86
C ILE A 46 -3.25 -18.03 14.74
N LEU A 47 -4.45 -18.16 14.14
CA LEU A 47 -5.72 -18.17 14.84
C LEU A 47 -6.18 -19.58 15.20
N PRO A 48 -6.80 -19.77 16.38
CA PRO A 48 -7.58 -20.96 16.68
C PRO A 48 -8.78 -21.12 15.73
N SER A 49 -9.17 -22.34 15.41
CA SER A 49 -10.23 -22.66 14.44
C SER A 49 -11.61 -22.08 14.75
N HIS A 50 -11.87 -21.73 16.02
CA HIS A 50 -13.14 -21.13 16.47
C HIS A 50 -13.18 -19.62 16.34
N VAL A 51 -12.07 -18.96 15.97
CA VAL A 51 -11.98 -17.49 15.84
C VAL A 51 -12.16 -17.09 14.37
N PRO A 52 -13.13 -16.22 14.05
CA PRO A 52 -13.32 -15.74 12.69
C PRO A 52 -12.09 -14.97 12.17
N THR A 53 -11.69 -15.24 10.94
CA THR A 53 -10.56 -14.54 10.28
C THR A 53 -10.78 -13.04 10.13
N GLY A 54 -12.04 -12.59 10.11
CA GLY A 54 -12.39 -11.16 10.10
C GLY A 54 -11.89 -10.39 11.31
N ILE A 55 -11.75 -11.03 12.48
CA ILE A 55 -11.16 -10.39 13.66
C ILE A 55 -9.69 -10.07 13.41
N LEU A 56 -8.95 -11.00 12.81
CA LEU A 56 -7.56 -10.78 12.46
C LEU A 56 -7.44 -9.65 11.44
N ALA A 57 -8.26 -9.64 10.38
CA ALA A 57 -8.27 -8.59 9.38
C ALA A 57 -8.55 -7.22 10.00
N PHE A 58 -9.52 -7.12 10.91
CA PHE A 58 -9.81 -5.89 11.64
C PHE A 58 -8.63 -5.41 12.50
N VAL A 59 -8.05 -6.28 13.31
CA VAL A 59 -6.91 -5.93 14.18
C VAL A 59 -5.65 -5.62 13.34
N ASN A 60 -5.57 -6.17 12.13
CA ASN A 60 -4.45 -5.92 11.23
C ASN A 60 -4.57 -4.60 10.44
N ILE A 61 -5.71 -3.90 10.47
CA ILE A 61 -5.88 -2.63 9.76
C ILE A 61 -6.30 -1.47 10.68
N ALA A 62 -7.14 -1.69 11.68
CA ALA A 62 -7.66 -0.62 12.51
C ALA A 62 -6.58 0.19 13.24
N PRO A 63 -5.50 -0.40 13.82
CA PRO A 63 -4.42 0.36 14.44
C PRO A 63 -3.63 1.22 13.43
N ALA A 64 -3.51 0.79 12.16
CA ALA A 64 -2.90 1.60 11.10
C ALA A 64 -3.74 2.86 10.79
N VAL A 65 -5.07 2.74 10.78
CA VAL A 65 -5.98 3.90 10.66
C VAL A 65 -5.76 4.87 11.82
N VAL A 66 -5.66 4.35 13.05
CA VAL A 66 -5.41 5.18 14.25
C VAL A 66 -4.10 5.93 14.11
N SER A 67 -3.00 5.28 13.70
CA SER A 67 -1.73 5.96 13.50
C SER A 67 -1.80 7.01 12.40
N LYS A 68 -2.42 6.71 11.26
CA LYS A 68 -2.59 7.64 10.13
C LYS A 68 -3.49 8.83 10.49
N ALA A 69 -4.50 8.64 11.34
CA ALA A 69 -5.36 9.72 11.83
C ALA A 69 -4.66 10.55 12.92
N LEU A 70 -3.91 9.92 13.83
CA LEU A 70 -3.33 10.60 14.99
C LEU A 70 -2.15 11.51 14.60
N PHE A 71 -1.19 10.97 13.83
CA PHE A 71 0.07 11.67 13.62
C PHE A 71 -0.04 12.97 12.81
N PRO A 72 -0.77 13.07 11.69
CA PRO A 72 -0.90 14.34 10.96
C PRO A 72 -1.70 15.41 11.71
N TYR A 73 -2.67 14.99 12.56
CA TYR A 73 -3.60 15.93 13.18
C TYR A 73 -3.15 16.40 14.57
N TYR A 74 -2.60 15.50 15.39
CA TYR A 74 -2.28 15.76 16.79
C TYR A 74 -0.89 16.30 17.02
N PHE A 75 0.11 15.78 16.30
CA PHE A 75 1.49 16.22 16.48
C PHE A 75 1.73 17.56 15.76
N LYS A 76 2.24 18.52 16.51
CA LYS A 76 2.59 19.87 16.05
C LYS A 76 4.10 20.01 15.97
N GLY A 77 4.59 20.81 15.00
CA GLY A 77 6.00 21.13 14.86
C GLY A 77 6.76 20.23 13.89
N GLU A 78 8.08 20.26 13.98
CA GLU A 78 8.95 19.49 13.07
C GLU A 78 8.84 17.99 13.29
N ILE A 79 8.81 17.25 12.17
CA ILE A 79 8.72 15.80 12.19
C ILE A 79 10.12 15.22 12.42
N TRP A 80 10.28 14.48 13.51
CA TRP A 80 11.51 13.75 13.82
C TRP A 80 11.51 12.40 13.10
N TYR A 81 11.85 12.42 11.81
CA TYR A 81 11.79 11.24 10.93
C TYR A 81 12.62 10.07 11.45
N GLY A 82 13.84 10.29 11.94
CA GLY A 82 14.70 9.24 12.46
C GLY A 82 14.06 8.45 13.60
N TRP A 83 13.41 9.16 14.55
CA TRP A 83 12.67 8.51 15.64
C TRP A 83 11.47 7.70 15.12
N ARG A 84 10.71 8.26 14.17
CA ARG A 84 9.56 7.54 13.59
C ARG A 84 10.00 6.27 12.86
N VAL A 85 11.10 6.30 12.13
CA VAL A 85 11.64 5.12 11.43
C VAL A 85 12.04 4.04 12.42
N TRP A 86 12.71 4.40 13.53
CA TRP A 86 13.02 3.44 14.60
C TRP A 86 11.75 2.90 15.26
N ALA A 87 10.75 3.74 15.52
CA ALA A 87 9.47 3.31 16.08
C ALA A 87 8.75 2.32 15.14
N CYS A 88 8.75 2.55 13.82
CA CYS A 88 8.20 1.64 12.83
C CYS A 88 8.98 0.31 12.80
N THR A 89 10.30 0.36 12.76
CA THR A 89 11.17 -0.82 12.71
C THR A 89 10.97 -1.69 13.96
N LEU A 90 11.08 -1.10 15.15
CA LEU A 90 10.96 -1.83 16.41
C LEU A 90 9.51 -2.27 16.67
N GLY A 91 8.52 -1.46 16.32
CA GLY A 91 7.11 -1.81 16.44
C GLY A 91 6.74 -3.01 15.57
N SER A 92 7.19 -3.04 14.32
CA SER A 92 6.98 -4.19 13.42
C SER A 92 7.73 -5.43 13.91
N PHE A 93 9.01 -5.29 14.30
CA PHE A 93 9.80 -6.39 14.84
C PHE A 93 9.19 -6.98 16.10
N CYS A 94 8.91 -6.17 17.11
CA CYS A 94 8.33 -6.62 18.37
C CYS A 94 6.93 -7.22 18.17
N GLY A 95 6.11 -6.60 17.29
CA GLY A 95 4.80 -7.14 16.93
C GLY A 95 4.89 -8.55 16.35
N MET A 96 5.75 -8.76 15.36
CA MET A 96 5.99 -10.07 14.75
C MET A 96 6.54 -11.09 15.76
N MET A 97 7.45 -10.68 16.64
CA MET A 97 7.98 -11.54 17.72
C MET A 97 6.89 -11.92 18.71
N CYS A 98 5.99 -10.99 19.06
CA CYS A 98 4.83 -11.32 19.89
C CYS A 98 3.96 -12.40 19.26
N ILE A 99 3.64 -12.28 17.97
CA ILE A 99 2.84 -13.28 17.24
C ILE A 99 3.56 -14.64 17.21
N ALA A 100 4.87 -14.65 16.97
CA ALA A 100 5.68 -15.85 16.82
C ALA A 100 5.81 -16.65 18.13
N PHE A 101 6.07 -15.98 19.24
CA PHE A 101 6.49 -16.64 20.49
C PHE A 101 5.40 -16.81 21.52
N PHE A 102 4.36 -15.97 21.53
CA PHE A 102 3.28 -16.10 22.49
C PHE A 102 2.13 -16.96 21.96
N PRO A 103 1.71 -18.03 22.67
CA PRO A 103 0.65 -18.91 22.21
C PRO A 103 -0.76 -18.36 22.48
N GLY A 104 -0.89 -17.40 23.41
CA GLY A 104 -2.19 -16.82 23.79
C GLY A 104 -2.77 -15.92 22.72
N LEU A 105 -4.06 -16.11 22.38
CA LEU A 105 -4.76 -15.31 21.36
C LEU A 105 -4.65 -13.80 21.59
N PHE A 106 -4.85 -13.36 22.83
CA PHE A 106 -4.80 -11.94 23.21
C PHE A 106 -3.45 -11.31 22.86
N LEU A 107 -2.33 -11.95 23.25
CA LEU A 107 -0.98 -11.44 22.96
C LEU A 107 -0.65 -11.46 21.47
N ARG A 108 -1.14 -12.47 20.74
CA ARG A 108 -1.04 -12.48 19.27
C ARG A 108 -1.77 -11.31 18.62
N LEU A 109 -3.01 -11.02 19.08
CA LEU A 109 -3.77 -9.86 18.58
C LEU A 109 -3.08 -8.53 18.92
N VAL A 110 -2.51 -8.41 20.12
CA VAL A 110 -1.69 -7.23 20.49
C VAL A 110 -0.49 -7.11 19.57
N GLY A 111 0.23 -8.20 19.30
CA GLY A 111 1.36 -8.22 18.35
C GLY A 111 0.95 -7.78 16.94
N ILE A 112 -0.19 -8.26 16.44
CA ILE A 112 -0.77 -7.85 15.15
C ILE A 112 -1.07 -6.35 15.16
N GLY A 113 -1.70 -5.86 16.22
CA GLY A 113 -2.02 -4.45 16.39
C GLY A 113 -0.77 -3.54 16.41
N MET A 114 0.30 -3.99 17.07
CA MET A 114 1.59 -3.27 17.07
C MET A 114 2.21 -3.20 15.67
N ALA A 115 2.25 -4.31 14.96
CA ALA A 115 2.77 -4.36 13.59
C ALA A 115 1.92 -3.48 12.64
N SER A 116 0.60 -3.52 12.79
CA SER A 116 -0.34 -2.68 12.04
C SER A 116 -0.12 -1.19 12.31
N PHE A 117 -0.03 -0.80 13.57
CA PHE A 117 0.23 0.60 13.95
C PHE A 117 1.56 1.10 13.38
N ALA A 118 2.60 0.28 13.48
CA ALA A 118 3.92 0.57 12.92
C ALA A 118 3.88 0.72 11.39
N SER A 119 3.12 -0.13 10.67
CA SER A 119 2.95 -0.04 9.23
C SER A 119 2.23 1.26 8.82
N GLY A 120 1.15 1.63 9.51
CA GLY A 120 0.45 2.89 9.26
C GLY A 120 1.32 4.12 9.53
N LEU A 121 2.10 4.11 10.63
CA LEU A 121 3.06 5.17 10.94
C LEU A 121 4.17 5.23 9.87
N GLY A 122 4.67 4.09 9.41
CA GLY A 122 5.71 4.01 8.38
C GLY A 122 5.23 4.62 7.07
N GLU A 123 4.04 4.26 6.61
CA GLU A 123 3.50 4.77 5.35
C GLU A 123 3.42 6.30 5.33
N ILE A 124 2.80 6.92 6.34
CA ILE A 124 2.74 8.39 6.42
C ILE A 124 4.13 9.00 6.56
N THR A 125 5.03 8.37 7.31
CA THR A 125 6.40 8.88 7.53
C THR A 125 7.19 8.92 6.22
N PHE A 126 7.15 7.86 5.42
CA PHE A 126 7.91 7.79 4.16
C PHE A 126 7.30 8.67 3.07
N LEU A 127 5.97 8.75 2.99
CA LEU A 127 5.29 9.65 2.07
C LEU A 127 5.54 11.12 2.42
N GLN A 128 5.49 11.48 3.72
CA GLN A 128 5.83 12.81 4.20
C GLN A 128 7.31 13.13 3.96
N TYR A 129 8.21 12.19 4.20
CA TYR A 129 9.63 12.41 3.93
C TYR A 129 9.93 12.65 2.44
N ALA A 130 9.20 11.97 1.54
CA ALA A 130 9.32 12.19 0.10
C ALA A 130 9.04 13.66 -0.30
N THR A 131 8.16 14.36 0.41
CA THR A 131 7.84 15.77 0.10
C THR A 131 8.97 16.75 0.45
N ARG A 132 10.02 16.29 1.15
CA ARG A 132 11.21 17.11 1.44
C ARG A 132 12.18 17.24 0.27
N TYR A 133 11.97 16.44 -0.78
CA TYR A 133 12.75 16.55 -2.01
C TYR A 133 12.10 17.51 -3.01
N PRO A 134 12.86 18.03 -4.01
CA PRO A 134 12.30 18.80 -5.10
C PRO A 134 11.15 18.06 -5.80
N HIS A 135 10.21 18.82 -6.35
CA HIS A 135 8.97 18.32 -6.95
C HIS A 135 9.12 17.08 -7.85
N GLN A 136 10.05 17.10 -8.80
CA GLN A 136 10.27 15.99 -9.73
C GLN A 136 10.74 14.72 -9.01
N VAL A 137 11.61 14.87 -8.01
CA VAL A 137 12.12 13.77 -7.19
C VAL A 137 11.04 13.26 -6.25
N THR A 138 10.19 14.13 -5.69
CA THR A 138 9.05 13.74 -4.84
C THR A 138 8.12 12.78 -5.58
N THR A 139 7.67 13.14 -6.78
CA THR A 139 6.79 12.29 -7.60
C THR A 139 7.46 10.95 -7.93
N TYR A 140 8.76 10.98 -8.25
CA TYR A 140 9.55 9.78 -8.52
C TYR A 140 9.65 8.86 -7.30
N CYS A 141 9.94 9.40 -6.11
CA CYS A 141 10.01 8.67 -4.85
C CYS A 141 8.67 8.04 -4.47
N ILE A 142 7.56 8.79 -4.61
CA ILE A 142 6.20 8.29 -4.35
C ILE A 142 5.85 7.14 -5.29
N GLY A 143 6.18 7.25 -6.58
CA GLY A 143 5.97 6.18 -7.56
C GLY A 143 6.69 4.89 -7.18
N TRP A 144 7.97 4.97 -6.79
CA TRP A 144 8.74 3.80 -6.34
C TRP A 144 8.26 3.24 -5.00
N PHE A 145 7.83 4.08 -4.07
CA PHE A 145 7.19 3.64 -2.83
C PHE A 145 5.90 2.87 -3.14
N ALA A 146 5.04 3.40 -4.00
CA ALA A 146 3.81 2.74 -4.42
C ALA A 146 4.08 1.40 -5.12
N SER A 147 5.11 1.33 -5.98
CA SER A 147 5.56 0.08 -6.60
C SER A 147 6.01 -0.95 -5.55
N GLY A 148 6.79 -0.52 -4.55
CA GLY A 148 7.21 -1.37 -3.43
C GLY A 148 6.02 -1.91 -2.63
N THR A 149 5.04 -1.06 -2.31
CA THR A 149 3.81 -1.49 -1.61
C THR A 149 3.00 -2.49 -2.44
N GLY A 150 2.96 -2.33 -3.76
CA GLY A 150 2.34 -3.30 -4.68
C GLY A 150 3.07 -4.64 -4.69
N ALA A 151 4.40 -4.63 -4.72
CA ALA A 151 5.22 -5.83 -4.66
C ALA A 151 5.08 -6.60 -3.34
N ALA A 152 4.73 -5.91 -2.25
CA ALA A 152 4.58 -6.50 -0.92
C ALA A 152 3.54 -7.63 -0.88
N GLY A 153 2.48 -7.53 -1.68
CA GLY A 153 1.46 -8.57 -1.80
C GLY A 153 2.03 -9.90 -2.29
N LEU A 154 2.76 -9.85 -3.40
CA LEU A 154 3.38 -11.04 -4.00
C LEU A 154 4.54 -11.56 -3.16
N ILE A 155 5.46 -10.68 -2.78
CA ILE A 155 6.69 -11.08 -2.08
C ILE A 155 6.36 -11.52 -0.65
N GLY A 156 5.44 -10.86 0.05
CA GLY A 156 5.04 -11.22 1.41
C GLY A 156 4.35 -12.59 1.47
N ALA A 157 3.40 -12.84 0.57
CA ALA A 157 2.75 -14.13 0.48
C ALA A 157 3.76 -15.24 0.14
N SER A 158 4.62 -15.01 -0.87
CA SER A 158 5.68 -15.95 -1.24
C SER A 158 6.67 -16.21 -0.11
N ALA A 159 7.07 -15.17 0.62
CA ALA A 159 7.99 -15.30 1.75
C ALA A 159 7.39 -16.18 2.85
N TRP A 160 6.08 -16.02 3.17
CA TRP A 160 5.42 -16.91 4.12
C TRP A 160 5.43 -18.36 3.64
N TRP A 161 5.10 -18.62 2.37
CA TRP A 161 5.11 -19.97 1.81
C TRP A 161 6.49 -20.66 1.91
N ILE A 162 7.56 -19.90 1.69
CA ILE A 162 8.95 -20.40 1.80
C ILE A 162 9.31 -20.77 3.24
N VAL A 163 8.95 -19.94 4.22
CA VAL A 163 9.32 -20.15 5.63
C VAL A 163 8.29 -20.98 6.41
N ARG A 164 7.12 -21.25 5.85
CA ARG A 164 6.03 -22.03 6.47
C ARG A 164 6.47 -23.38 7.06
N PRO A 165 7.37 -24.17 6.43
CA PRO A 165 7.87 -25.42 7.00
C PRO A 165 8.55 -25.25 8.36
N LEU A 166 9.05 -24.04 8.70
CA LEU A 166 9.65 -23.73 10.00
C LEU A 166 8.57 -23.51 11.09
N GLY A 167 7.29 -23.58 10.73
CA GLY A 167 6.16 -23.27 11.62
C GLY A 167 6.05 -21.78 11.97
N VAL A 168 5.00 -21.45 12.72
CA VAL A 168 4.69 -20.05 13.09
C VAL A 168 5.86 -19.37 13.82
N ARG A 169 6.48 -20.06 14.79
CA ARG A 169 7.60 -19.50 15.57
C ARG A 169 8.83 -19.20 14.71
N GLY A 170 9.30 -20.20 13.97
CA GLY A 170 10.50 -20.07 13.16
C GLY A 170 10.29 -19.15 11.97
N GLY A 171 9.16 -19.30 11.26
CA GLY A 171 8.83 -18.53 10.06
C GLY A 171 8.62 -17.04 10.34
N LEU A 172 7.73 -16.69 11.29
CA LEU A 172 7.49 -15.29 11.64
C LEU A 172 8.70 -14.67 12.36
N GLY A 173 9.41 -15.44 13.21
CA GLY A 173 10.64 -15.00 13.84
C GLY A 173 11.72 -14.62 12.82
N LEU A 174 11.91 -15.42 11.77
CA LEU A 174 12.85 -15.12 10.70
C LEU A 174 12.42 -13.89 9.89
N LEU A 175 11.14 -13.83 9.50
CA LEU A 175 10.61 -12.71 8.73
C LEU A 175 10.62 -11.39 9.51
N SER A 176 10.54 -11.44 10.85
CA SER A 176 10.62 -10.24 11.69
C SER A 176 11.94 -9.47 11.51
N LEU A 177 13.04 -10.17 11.20
CA LEU A 177 14.35 -9.55 10.96
C LEU A 177 14.33 -8.62 9.74
N LEU A 178 13.46 -8.86 8.77
CA LEU A 178 13.31 -7.99 7.59
C LEU A 178 12.84 -6.57 7.97
N SER A 179 12.21 -6.40 9.15
CA SER A 179 11.85 -5.07 9.66
C SER A 179 13.05 -4.14 9.79
N PHE A 180 14.24 -4.65 10.12
CA PHE A 180 15.47 -3.85 10.19
C PHE A 180 15.93 -3.34 8.82
N GLY A 181 15.51 -3.98 7.73
CA GLY A 181 15.71 -3.48 6.37
C GLY A 181 15.10 -2.11 6.13
N THR A 182 14.02 -1.75 6.86
CA THR A 182 13.41 -0.42 6.81
C THR A 182 14.38 0.65 7.33
N ALA A 183 14.98 0.42 8.51
CA ALA A 183 15.99 1.32 9.07
C ALA A 183 17.25 1.37 8.18
N LEU A 184 17.73 0.22 7.70
CA LEU A 184 18.87 0.15 6.80
C LEU A 184 18.61 0.94 5.51
N SER A 185 17.43 0.79 4.91
CA SER A 185 17.07 1.53 3.69
C SER A 185 17.03 3.04 3.92
N PHE A 186 16.46 3.47 5.04
CA PHE A 186 16.32 4.89 5.35
C PHE A 186 17.66 5.55 5.71
N PHE A 187 18.46 4.93 6.58
CA PHE A 187 19.68 5.57 7.10
C PHE A 187 20.92 5.35 6.23
N VAL A 188 20.97 4.27 5.41
CA VAL A 188 22.16 3.91 4.65
C VAL A 188 21.96 4.11 3.15
N ILE A 189 20.82 3.69 2.60
CA ILE A 189 20.59 3.72 1.15
C ILE A 189 20.08 5.09 0.72
N LEU A 190 19.12 5.69 1.47
CA LEU A 190 18.44 6.91 1.10
C LEU A 190 19.38 8.13 1.22
N PRO A 191 19.59 8.90 0.15
CA PRO A 191 20.39 10.12 0.20
C PRO A 191 19.69 11.21 1.03
N LEU A 192 20.47 11.94 1.82
CA LEU A 192 19.96 13.09 2.59
C LEU A 192 19.50 14.22 1.66
N PRO A 193 18.42 14.97 2.00
CA PRO A 193 17.96 16.11 1.21
C PRO A 193 19.02 17.20 1.00
N SER A 194 19.91 17.40 1.95
CA SER A 194 21.01 18.38 1.92
C SER A 194 22.04 18.17 0.81
N ILE A 195 22.16 16.94 0.27
CA ILE A 195 23.13 16.66 -0.80
C ILE A 195 22.65 17.29 -2.12
N MET A 196 21.35 17.46 -2.27
CA MET A 196 20.76 17.98 -3.50
C MET A 196 20.71 19.52 -3.54
N SER A 197 20.66 20.20 -2.39
CA SER A 197 20.81 21.65 -2.32
C SER A 197 22.22 22.11 -2.70
N ARG A 198 23.25 21.35 -2.30
CA ARG A 198 24.65 21.67 -2.67
C ARG A 198 24.95 21.61 -4.17
N SER A 199 24.33 20.70 -4.92
CA SER A 199 24.54 20.62 -6.37
C SER A 199 23.79 21.71 -7.16
N THR A 200 22.80 22.38 -6.54
CA THR A 200 22.06 23.49 -7.13
C THR A 200 22.65 24.83 -6.64
N ASP A 201 23.24 24.88 -5.43
CA ASP A 201 23.76 26.09 -4.81
C ASP A 201 25.11 26.52 -5.40
N GLU A 202 25.93 25.60 -5.95
CA GLU A 202 27.16 25.98 -6.67
C GLU A 202 26.91 26.91 -7.89
N THR A 203 25.65 26.97 -8.38
CA THR A 203 25.25 27.89 -9.45
C THR A 203 24.55 29.13 -8.93
N THR A 204 24.09 29.16 -7.66
CA THR A 204 23.26 30.24 -7.08
C THR A 204 23.97 31.03 -6.01
N GLU A 205 25.06 30.51 -5.39
CA GLU A 205 25.87 31.23 -4.38
C GLU A 205 26.56 32.53 -4.91
N ALA A 206 26.57 32.72 -6.25
CA ALA A 206 27.08 33.98 -6.83
C ALA A 206 26.10 35.15 -6.75
N LEU A 207 24.87 35.00 -6.21
CA LEU A 207 23.82 36.03 -6.28
C LEU A 207 23.13 36.39 -4.97
N MET A 208 23.52 35.85 -3.82
CA MET A 208 22.87 36.17 -2.52
C MET A 208 23.86 36.47 -1.37
N GLU A 209 24.63 37.51 -1.50
CA GLU A 209 25.07 38.34 -0.36
C GLU A 209 23.98 39.40 -0.17
N ASP A 210 23.18 39.25 0.80
CA ASP A 210 22.45 40.26 1.58
C ASP A 210 21.01 39.84 1.93
N SER A 211 20.81 39.32 3.12
CA SER A 211 19.73 39.77 4.01
C SER A 211 19.80 39.03 5.37
N ASP A 212 20.15 39.81 6.40
CA ASP A 212 19.88 39.51 7.80
C ASP A 212 18.36 39.33 8.00
N ARG A 213 17.90 38.07 8.00
CA ARG A 213 16.55 37.73 8.47
C ARG A 213 16.67 36.90 9.74
N GLU A 214 16.12 37.44 10.81
CA GLU A 214 15.87 36.72 12.06
C GLU A 214 15.17 35.38 11.77
N PRO A 215 15.47 34.29 12.53
CA PRO A 215 14.80 33.01 12.37
C PRO A 215 13.32 33.18 12.72
N GLU A 216 12.45 33.32 11.72
CA GLU A 216 11.00 33.26 11.91
C GLU A 216 10.66 31.97 12.67
N ARG A 217 10.11 32.14 13.88
CA ARG A 217 9.51 31.03 14.65
C ARG A 217 8.60 30.25 13.71
N ASN A 218 8.96 28.99 13.40
CA ASN A 218 8.19 28.10 12.54
C ASN A 218 6.72 28.08 12.99
N PRO A 219 5.77 28.70 12.25
CA PRO A 219 4.38 28.71 12.64
C PRO A 219 3.81 27.31 12.46
N SER A 220 3.58 26.59 13.56
CA SER A 220 2.92 25.29 13.53
C SER A 220 1.49 25.45 12.99
N LEU A 221 1.08 24.58 12.04
CA LEU A 221 -0.29 24.56 11.52
C LEU A 221 -1.31 24.38 12.65
N SER A 222 -2.22 25.34 12.76
CA SER A 222 -3.36 25.26 13.68
C SER A 222 -4.32 24.14 13.24
N PHE A 223 -5.14 23.63 14.16
CA PHE A 223 -6.18 22.67 13.80
C PHE A 223 -7.17 23.25 12.76
N SER A 224 -7.51 24.54 12.87
CA SER A 224 -8.35 25.23 11.89
C SER A 224 -7.71 25.25 10.50
N ASP A 225 -6.40 25.51 10.40
CA ASP A 225 -5.65 25.49 9.13
C ASP A 225 -5.69 24.09 8.52
N LYS A 226 -5.50 23.06 9.33
CA LYS A 226 -5.57 21.64 8.91
C LYS A 226 -6.93 21.29 8.33
N VAL A 227 -8.01 21.69 8.98
CA VAL A 227 -9.38 21.46 8.48
C VAL A 227 -9.63 22.24 7.18
N HIS A 228 -9.13 23.48 7.08
CA HIS A 228 -9.25 24.27 5.86
C HIS A 228 -8.50 23.64 4.67
N LEU A 229 -7.31 23.10 4.91
CA LEU A 229 -6.52 22.38 3.91
C LEU A 229 -7.16 21.05 3.49
N LEU A 230 -7.85 20.37 4.42
CA LEU A 230 -8.48 19.07 4.17
C LEU A 230 -9.74 19.17 3.30
N LYS A 231 -10.59 20.20 3.55
CA LYS A 231 -11.88 20.35 2.85
C LYS A 231 -11.80 20.26 1.32
N PRO A 232 -10.92 20.99 0.62
CA PRO A 232 -10.84 20.93 -0.84
C PRO A 232 -10.31 19.60 -1.37
N MET A 233 -9.70 18.77 -0.51
CA MET A 233 -9.13 17.48 -0.88
C MET A 233 -10.10 16.31 -0.70
N LEU A 234 -11.17 16.49 0.09
CA LEU A 234 -12.10 15.43 0.41
C LEU A 234 -12.73 14.81 -0.86
N ILE A 235 -13.38 15.62 -1.68
CA ILE A 235 -14.13 15.13 -2.85
C ILE A 235 -13.21 14.67 -3.98
N PRO A 236 -12.16 15.43 -4.38
CA PRO A 236 -11.35 15.02 -5.53
C PRO A 236 -10.37 13.88 -5.26
N TYR A 237 -9.92 13.67 -4.00
CA TYR A 237 -8.84 12.72 -3.71
C TYR A 237 -9.22 11.68 -2.67
N ILE A 238 -9.73 12.09 -1.50
CA ILE A 238 -9.96 11.19 -0.37
C ILE A 238 -11.17 10.30 -0.61
N MET A 239 -12.30 10.86 -1.05
CA MET A 239 -13.53 10.09 -1.27
C MET A 239 -13.40 9.04 -2.38
N PRO A 240 -12.81 9.34 -3.57
CA PRO A 240 -12.55 8.30 -4.57
C PRO A 240 -11.69 7.18 -4.01
N LEU A 241 -10.66 7.50 -3.22
CA LEU A 241 -9.78 6.51 -2.62
C LEU A 241 -10.52 5.62 -1.61
N ILE A 242 -11.34 6.21 -0.73
CA ILE A 242 -12.20 5.45 0.19
C ILE A 242 -13.12 4.51 -0.59
N CYS A 243 -13.79 5.00 -1.63
CA CYS A 243 -14.72 4.20 -2.44
C CYS A 243 -14.02 3.05 -3.16
N VAL A 244 -12.83 3.29 -3.74
CA VAL A 244 -12.03 2.25 -4.39
C VAL A 244 -11.69 1.15 -3.38
N TYR A 245 -11.07 1.50 -2.27
CA TYR A 245 -10.63 0.51 -1.29
C TYR A 245 -11.78 -0.18 -0.55
N PHE A 246 -12.90 0.54 -0.34
CA PHE A 246 -14.11 -0.07 0.19
C PHE A 246 -14.66 -1.15 -0.74
N ALA A 247 -14.82 -0.85 -2.03
CA ALA A 247 -15.36 -1.81 -2.99
C ALA A 247 -14.39 -2.98 -3.23
N GLU A 248 -13.11 -2.69 -3.44
CA GLU A 248 -12.03 -3.64 -3.65
C GLU A 248 -11.91 -4.65 -2.50
N TYR A 249 -11.78 -4.20 -1.27
CA TYR A 249 -11.67 -5.10 -0.12
C TYR A 249 -12.98 -5.80 0.22
N THR A 250 -14.14 -5.21 -0.14
CA THR A 250 -15.44 -5.90 -0.05
C THR A 250 -15.52 -7.05 -1.06
N ILE A 251 -15.00 -6.88 -2.28
CA ILE A 251 -14.88 -7.96 -3.26
C ILE A 251 -13.95 -9.04 -2.70
N ASN A 252 -12.74 -8.67 -2.32
CA ASN A 252 -11.71 -9.62 -1.89
C ASN A 252 -12.10 -10.44 -0.66
N GLN A 253 -12.72 -9.82 0.35
CA GLN A 253 -13.01 -10.47 1.62
C GLN A 253 -14.44 -11.02 1.70
N GLY A 254 -15.40 -10.40 1.00
CA GLY A 254 -16.81 -10.74 1.11
C GLY A 254 -17.35 -11.55 -0.08
N VAL A 255 -16.96 -11.22 -1.29
CA VAL A 255 -17.51 -11.81 -2.51
C VAL A 255 -16.64 -12.94 -3.05
N ALA A 256 -15.33 -12.74 -3.18
CA ALA A 256 -14.40 -13.71 -3.75
C ALA A 256 -14.44 -15.09 -3.08
N PRO A 257 -14.59 -15.23 -1.75
CA PRO A 257 -14.74 -16.53 -1.11
C PRO A 257 -15.99 -17.30 -1.53
N THR A 258 -17.01 -16.63 -2.09
CA THR A 258 -18.27 -17.21 -2.54
C THR A 258 -18.28 -17.52 -4.04
N LEU A 259 -17.31 -17.04 -4.81
CA LEU A 259 -17.16 -17.27 -6.25
C LEU A 259 -16.45 -18.62 -6.50
N LEU A 260 -17.17 -19.69 -6.25
CA LEU A 260 -16.66 -21.06 -6.36
C LEU A 260 -17.26 -21.77 -7.58
N PHE A 261 -16.40 -22.46 -8.31
CA PHE A 261 -16.77 -23.25 -9.46
C PHE A 261 -16.32 -24.72 -9.26
N THR A 262 -16.88 -25.64 -10.04
CA THR A 262 -16.41 -27.02 -10.04
C THR A 262 -14.92 -27.10 -10.39
N VAL A 263 -14.20 -28.06 -9.79
CA VAL A 263 -12.77 -28.27 -10.07
C VAL A 263 -12.58 -28.55 -11.57
N PRO A 264 -11.65 -27.84 -12.24
CA PRO A 264 -11.46 -27.98 -13.68
C PRO A 264 -10.93 -29.36 -14.07
N ASP A 265 -11.52 -29.95 -15.10
CA ASP A 265 -11.01 -31.17 -15.68
C ASP A 265 -9.72 -30.90 -16.47
N SER A 266 -8.70 -31.73 -16.25
CA SER A 266 -7.38 -31.63 -16.91
C SER A 266 -7.45 -31.76 -18.44
N LYS A 267 -8.50 -32.41 -18.98
CA LYS A 267 -8.72 -32.54 -20.43
C LYS A 267 -9.20 -31.25 -21.10
N GLN A 268 -9.98 -30.42 -20.38
CA GLN A 268 -10.56 -29.18 -20.94
C GLN A 268 -9.78 -27.91 -20.56
N HIS A 269 -9.17 -27.88 -19.37
CA HIS A 269 -8.51 -26.70 -18.83
C HIS A 269 -7.15 -27.03 -18.21
N LYS A 270 -6.19 -27.45 -19.04
CA LYS A 270 -4.87 -27.95 -18.60
C LYS A 270 -4.12 -27.01 -17.64
N LEU A 271 -4.10 -25.68 -17.89
CA LEU A 271 -3.41 -24.73 -17.01
C LEU A 271 -4.12 -24.56 -15.66
N LEU A 272 -5.44 -24.43 -15.67
CA LEU A 272 -6.22 -24.23 -14.43
C LEU A 272 -6.23 -25.50 -13.57
N SER A 273 -6.25 -26.69 -14.18
CA SER A 273 -6.19 -27.95 -13.42
C SER A 273 -4.83 -28.22 -12.77
N MET A 274 -3.76 -27.52 -13.20
CA MET A 274 -2.45 -27.58 -12.53
C MET A 274 -2.39 -26.71 -11.26
N ILE A 275 -3.31 -25.76 -11.12
CA ILE A 275 -3.35 -24.80 -10.00
C ILE A 275 -4.50 -25.11 -9.05
N ILE A 276 -5.67 -25.45 -9.60
CA ILE A 276 -6.91 -25.69 -8.84
C ILE A 276 -7.13 -27.21 -8.70
N HIS A 277 -6.84 -27.75 -7.54
CA HIS A 277 -7.06 -29.15 -7.20
C HIS A 277 -8.28 -29.34 -6.28
N THR A 278 -8.61 -28.30 -5.50
CA THR A 278 -9.72 -28.28 -4.56
C THR A 278 -10.53 -26.98 -4.68
N LEU A 279 -11.74 -26.95 -4.10
CA LEU A 279 -12.56 -25.73 -4.04
C LEU A 279 -11.84 -24.61 -3.27
N ARG A 280 -11.00 -24.97 -2.30
CA ARG A 280 -10.25 -24.01 -1.48
C ARG A 280 -9.16 -23.27 -2.26
N ASP A 281 -8.73 -23.79 -3.42
CA ASP A 281 -7.65 -23.18 -4.22
C ASP A 281 -8.12 -21.96 -5.02
N TYR A 282 -9.44 -21.74 -5.17
CA TYR A 282 -9.98 -20.59 -5.89
C TYR A 282 -9.62 -19.27 -5.21
N TYR A 283 -9.79 -19.18 -3.89
CA TYR A 283 -9.52 -17.95 -3.17
C TYR A 283 -8.05 -17.53 -3.22
N PRO A 284 -7.05 -18.39 -2.93
CA PRO A 284 -5.65 -18.06 -3.14
C PRO A 284 -5.30 -17.68 -4.57
N LEU A 285 -5.92 -18.29 -5.58
CA LEU A 285 -5.70 -17.92 -6.97
C LEU A 285 -6.20 -16.50 -7.25
N TYR A 286 -7.41 -16.14 -6.79
CA TYR A 286 -7.92 -14.77 -6.94
C TYR A 286 -7.01 -13.76 -6.24
N GLN A 287 -6.55 -14.06 -5.02
CA GLN A 287 -5.62 -13.20 -4.31
C GLN A 287 -4.29 -13.03 -5.05
N LEU A 288 -3.75 -14.10 -5.61
CA LEU A 288 -2.51 -14.03 -6.40
C LEU A 288 -2.68 -13.15 -7.65
N VAL A 289 -3.76 -13.36 -8.41
CA VAL A 289 -4.08 -12.56 -9.60
C VAL A 289 -4.26 -11.10 -9.22
N TYR A 290 -5.09 -10.82 -8.23
CA TYR A 290 -5.31 -9.47 -7.71
C TYR A 290 -3.99 -8.77 -7.35
N GLN A 291 -3.16 -9.40 -6.52
CA GLN A 291 -1.88 -8.83 -6.09
C GLN A 291 -0.89 -8.61 -7.25
N ALA A 292 -0.89 -9.50 -8.24
CA ALA A 292 -0.06 -9.33 -9.44
C ALA A 292 -0.46 -8.07 -10.22
N PHE A 293 -1.76 -7.86 -10.40
CA PHE A 293 -2.26 -6.70 -11.15
C PHE A 293 -2.24 -5.39 -10.33
N VAL A 294 -2.36 -5.45 -9.00
CA VAL A 294 -2.05 -4.32 -8.11
C VAL A 294 -0.58 -3.91 -8.24
N PHE A 295 0.35 -4.87 -8.26
CA PHE A 295 1.76 -4.56 -8.46
C PHE A 295 2.01 -3.88 -9.82
N ILE A 296 1.47 -4.43 -10.89
CA ILE A 296 1.58 -3.83 -12.23
C ILE A 296 1.04 -2.40 -12.24
N SER A 297 -0.16 -2.19 -11.69
CA SER A 297 -0.83 -0.89 -11.69
C SER A 297 -0.22 0.12 -10.72
N ARG A 298 0.40 -0.29 -9.64
CA ARG A 298 1.17 0.62 -8.77
C ARG A 298 2.54 0.97 -9.36
N SER A 299 3.04 0.15 -10.28
CA SER A 299 4.37 0.29 -10.86
C SER A 299 4.40 1.04 -12.19
N TYR A 300 3.25 1.32 -12.81
CA TYR A 300 3.23 1.88 -14.17
C TYR A 300 3.84 3.29 -14.25
N THR A 301 3.76 4.10 -13.21
CA THR A 301 4.37 5.43 -13.18
C THR A 301 5.88 5.39 -12.94
N SER A 302 6.37 4.38 -12.24
CA SER A 302 7.80 4.23 -11.88
C SER A 302 8.59 3.41 -12.89
N ILE A 303 8.01 2.30 -13.38
CA ILE A 303 8.69 1.36 -14.31
C ILE A 303 8.46 1.77 -15.77
N LEU A 304 7.21 2.13 -16.14
CA LEU A 304 6.83 2.44 -17.51
C LEU A 304 6.81 3.96 -17.82
N PRO A 305 7.25 4.82 -16.93
CA PRO A 305 7.06 6.26 -16.75
C PRO A 305 5.80 6.85 -17.44
N LEU A 306 4.66 6.19 -17.25
CA LEU A 306 3.39 6.67 -17.76
C LEU A 306 2.80 7.73 -16.82
N PRO A 307 2.07 8.73 -17.34
CA PRO A 307 1.46 9.76 -16.50
C PRO A 307 0.37 9.18 -15.58
N PRO A 308 0.17 9.76 -14.38
CA PRO A 308 -0.94 9.38 -13.51
C PRO A 308 -2.29 9.73 -14.15
N ILE A 309 -3.37 9.09 -13.70
CA ILE A 309 -4.74 9.38 -14.15
C ILE A 309 -5.03 10.87 -13.95
N PRO A 310 -5.51 11.61 -14.97
CA PRO A 310 -5.82 13.03 -14.83
C PRO A 310 -6.85 13.30 -13.72
N LYS A 311 -6.78 14.45 -13.05
CA LYS A 311 -7.66 14.84 -11.94
C LYS A 311 -9.16 14.67 -12.25
N ALA A 312 -9.58 15.03 -13.47
CA ALA A 312 -10.97 14.90 -13.91
C ALA A 312 -11.48 13.46 -13.92
N TRP A 313 -10.59 12.47 -14.01
CA TRP A 313 -10.90 11.04 -14.12
C TRP A 313 -10.59 10.23 -12.86
N LEU A 314 -10.20 10.86 -11.74
CA LEU A 314 -9.85 10.14 -10.49
C LEU A 314 -11.02 9.36 -9.89
N TRP A 315 -12.27 9.69 -10.24
CA TRP A 315 -13.46 8.93 -9.87
C TRP A 315 -13.68 7.68 -10.72
N SER A 316 -13.05 7.57 -11.90
CA SER A 316 -13.29 6.44 -12.81
C SER A 316 -12.90 5.08 -12.21
N PRO A 317 -11.77 4.90 -11.49
CA PRO A 317 -11.48 3.65 -10.80
C PRO A 317 -12.50 3.32 -9.70
N ALA A 318 -13.01 4.33 -8.98
CA ALA A 318 -14.02 4.12 -7.95
C ALA A 318 -15.34 3.62 -8.55
N ILE A 319 -15.80 4.23 -9.63
CA ILE A 319 -17.02 3.81 -10.35
C ILE A 319 -16.83 2.38 -10.86
N LEU A 320 -15.67 2.08 -11.47
CA LEU A 320 -15.35 0.74 -11.97
C LEU A 320 -15.37 -0.30 -10.84
N GLN A 321 -14.77 0.00 -9.68
CA GLN A 321 -14.73 -0.91 -8.53
C GLN A 321 -16.13 -1.19 -7.98
N VAL A 322 -17.00 -0.17 -7.89
CA VAL A 322 -18.39 -0.35 -7.46
C VAL A 322 -19.15 -1.20 -8.49
N CYS A 323 -18.97 -0.98 -9.79
CA CYS A 323 -19.57 -1.81 -10.84
C CYS A 323 -19.08 -3.29 -10.74
N LEU A 324 -17.79 -3.51 -10.48
CA LEU A 324 -17.24 -4.85 -10.27
C LEU A 324 -17.83 -5.51 -9.02
N LEU A 325 -17.95 -4.77 -7.91
CA LEU A 325 -18.57 -5.26 -6.68
C LEU A 325 -20.01 -5.74 -6.94
N VAL A 326 -20.83 -4.94 -7.63
CA VAL A 326 -22.19 -5.31 -7.97
C VAL A 326 -22.22 -6.51 -8.92
N LEU A 327 -21.40 -6.49 -9.98
CA LEU A 327 -21.34 -7.55 -10.97
C LEU A 327 -20.92 -8.89 -10.35
N LEU A 328 -19.84 -8.92 -9.58
CA LEU A 328 -19.33 -10.15 -8.96
C LEU A 328 -20.26 -10.66 -7.84
N SER A 329 -20.89 -9.76 -7.09
CA SER A 329 -21.91 -10.14 -6.09
C SER A 329 -23.13 -10.77 -6.75
N THR A 330 -23.63 -10.19 -7.85
CA THR A 330 -24.75 -10.76 -8.60
C THR A 330 -24.38 -12.04 -9.32
N GLU A 331 -23.17 -12.16 -9.87
CA GLU A 331 -22.64 -13.42 -10.42
C GLU A 331 -22.62 -14.51 -9.35
N SER A 332 -22.14 -14.19 -8.16
CA SER A 332 -22.14 -15.13 -7.03
C SER A 332 -23.53 -15.70 -6.73
N ILE A 333 -24.61 -14.90 -6.87
CA ILE A 333 -25.98 -15.32 -6.57
C ILE A 333 -26.66 -15.99 -7.77
N TYR A 334 -26.52 -15.42 -8.96
CA TYR A 334 -27.37 -15.72 -10.12
C TYR A 334 -26.71 -16.58 -11.19
N ASP A 335 -25.36 -16.71 -11.14
CA ASP A 335 -24.59 -17.49 -12.13
C ASP A 335 -24.86 -17.03 -13.57
N TRP A 336 -24.75 -15.70 -13.78
CA TRP A 336 -25.05 -15.04 -15.07
C TRP A 336 -24.16 -15.53 -16.20
N PHE A 337 -22.90 -15.84 -15.88
CA PHE A 337 -21.93 -16.22 -16.90
C PHE A 337 -22.12 -17.67 -17.31
N LYS A 338 -21.95 -17.95 -18.60
CA LYS A 338 -21.96 -19.35 -19.09
C LYS A 338 -20.87 -20.16 -18.38
N ALA A 339 -21.19 -21.34 -17.88
CA ALA A 339 -20.30 -22.21 -17.10
C ALA A 339 -18.93 -22.46 -17.76
N SER A 340 -18.89 -22.48 -19.12
CA SER A 340 -17.64 -22.66 -19.88
C SER A 340 -16.67 -21.47 -19.78
N VAL A 341 -17.18 -20.25 -19.51
CA VAL A 341 -16.38 -19.01 -19.53
C VAL A 341 -16.29 -18.36 -18.14
N ALA A 342 -17.24 -18.66 -17.25
CA ALA A 342 -17.39 -18.03 -15.94
C ALA A 342 -16.08 -17.98 -15.15
N ARG A 343 -15.36 -19.10 -15.04
CA ARG A 343 -14.08 -19.17 -14.33
C ARG A 343 -13.04 -18.18 -14.86
N SER A 344 -12.81 -18.21 -16.17
CA SER A 344 -11.82 -17.34 -16.81
C SER A 344 -12.22 -15.88 -16.75
N LEU A 345 -13.53 -15.60 -16.89
CA LEU A 345 -14.04 -14.23 -16.84
C LEU A 345 -13.92 -13.62 -15.43
N VAL A 346 -14.23 -14.40 -14.38
CA VAL A 346 -14.03 -13.96 -12.98
C VAL A 346 -12.56 -13.66 -12.72
N ILE A 347 -11.62 -14.49 -13.18
CA ILE A 347 -10.17 -14.24 -13.05
C ILE A 347 -9.78 -12.92 -13.75
N VAL A 348 -10.31 -12.67 -14.95
CA VAL A 348 -10.06 -11.40 -15.67
C VAL A 348 -10.66 -10.21 -14.93
N LEU A 349 -11.87 -10.33 -14.36
CA LEU A 349 -12.50 -9.26 -13.59
C LEU A 349 -11.71 -8.94 -12.30
N VAL A 350 -11.17 -9.95 -11.63
CA VAL A 350 -10.26 -9.79 -10.48
C VAL A 350 -8.94 -9.11 -10.90
N ALA A 351 -8.42 -9.41 -12.09
CA ALA A 351 -7.27 -8.71 -12.63
C ALA A 351 -7.57 -7.21 -12.89
N VAL A 352 -8.75 -6.90 -13.44
CA VAL A 352 -9.22 -5.52 -13.66
C VAL A 352 -9.43 -4.79 -12.33
N GLU A 353 -9.94 -5.48 -11.30
CA GLU A 353 -10.05 -4.99 -9.94
C GLU A 353 -8.69 -4.52 -9.41
N GLY A 354 -7.65 -5.35 -9.49
CA GLY A 354 -6.30 -4.99 -9.08
C GLY A 354 -5.70 -3.82 -9.86
N LEU A 355 -5.97 -3.76 -11.19
CA LEU A 355 -5.55 -2.61 -12.01
C LEU A 355 -6.20 -1.30 -11.55
N ALA A 356 -7.49 -1.33 -11.27
CA ALA A 356 -8.24 -0.14 -10.85
C ALA A 356 -7.76 0.36 -9.47
N GLY A 357 -7.60 -0.55 -8.50
CA GLY A 357 -7.15 -0.22 -7.15
C GLY A 357 -5.77 0.41 -7.12
N GLY A 358 -4.79 -0.27 -7.71
CA GLY A 358 -3.41 0.20 -7.71
C GLY A 358 -3.21 1.50 -8.50
N SER A 359 -3.87 1.66 -9.66
CA SER A 359 -3.79 2.89 -10.45
C SER A 359 -4.43 4.10 -9.74
N SER A 360 -5.51 3.91 -8.99
CA SER A 360 -6.12 4.95 -8.16
C SER A 360 -5.15 5.44 -7.10
N TYR A 361 -4.54 4.54 -6.34
CA TYR A 361 -3.60 4.88 -5.28
C TYR A 361 -2.43 5.72 -5.79
N VAL A 362 -1.70 5.20 -6.79
CA VAL A 362 -0.51 5.88 -7.30
C VAL A 362 -0.85 7.22 -7.93
N SER A 363 -2.01 7.33 -8.60
CA SER A 363 -2.43 8.59 -9.24
C SER A 363 -2.79 9.66 -8.22
N VAL A 364 -3.57 9.30 -7.18
CA VAL A 364 -3.92 10.23 -6.11
C VAL A 364 -2.68 10.71 -5.38
N MET A 365 -1.78 9.79 -4.98
CA MET A 365 -0.55 10.15 -4.29
C MET A 365 0.39 11.01 -5.14
N SER A 366 0.48 10.73 -6.44
CA SER A 366 1.30 11.53 -7.38
C SER A 366 0.76 12.96 -7.55
N HIS A 367 -0.56 13.14 -7.61
CA HIS A 367 -1.14 14.49 -7.70
C HIS A 367 -0.89 15.33 -6.45
N ILE A 368 -1.02 14.73 -5.26
CA ILE A 368 -0.77 15.44 -4.01
C ILE A 368 0.72 15.73 -3.82
N GLY A 369 1.59 14.76 -4.12
CA GLY A 369 3.04 14.91 -3.94
C GLY A 369 3.71 15.78 -4.98
N GLY A 370 3.14 15.86 -6.19
CA GLY A 370 3.81 16.41 -7.36
C GLY A 370 3.06 17.50 -8.11
N SER A 371 1.93 17.19 -8.70
CA SER A 371 1.30 18.02 -9.73
C SER A 371 0.79 19.38 -9.22
N ASP A 372 0.25 19.44 -8.00
CA ASP A 372 -0.31 20.68 -7.46
C ASP A 372 0.77 21.67 -7.00
N ARG A 373 1.99 21.18 -6.78
CA ARG A 373 3.12 21.97 -6.34
C ARG A 373 3.69 22.85 -7.47
N ALA A 374 3.64 22.37 -8.72
CA ALA A 374 4.17 23.09 -9.87
C ALA A 374 3.41 24.38 -10.20
N HIS A 375 2.12 24.47 -9.84
CA HIS A 375 1.25 25.61 -10.15
C HIS A 375 1.21 26.69 -9.05
N THR A 376 1.73 26.41 -7.83
CA THR A 376 1.54 27.28 -6.66
C THR A 376 2.82 27.92 -6.12
N MET A 377 4.00 27.66 -6.70
CA MET A 377 5.26 28.13 -6.13
C MET A 377 5.89 29.30 -6.89
N PRO A 378 6.01 30.47 -6.26
CA PRO A 378 7.18 31.32 -6.37
C PRO A 378 8.38 30.68 -5.65
N GLN A 379 9.58 31.01 -6.03
CA GLN A 379 10.89 30.47 -5.64
C GLN A 379 11.23 30.39 -4.12
N GLU A 380 10.30 30.67 -3.22
CA GLU A 380 10.55 30.75 -1.78
C GLU A 380 10.00 29.52 -1.04
N TYR A 381 10.88 28.64 -0.64
CA TYR A 381 10.60 27.45 0.19
C TYR A 381 10.34 27.88 1.64
N SER A 382 9.11 28.29 1.97
CA SER A 382 8.73 28.56 3.35
C SER A 382 8.54 27.24 4.12
N ALA A 383 9.05 27.17 5.36
CA ALA A 383 8.85 26.03 6.26
C ALA A 383 7.36 25.67 6.46
N ARG A 384 6.46 26.67 6.40
CA ARG A 384 5.01 26.50 6.43
C ARG A 384 4.50 25.69 5.23
N THR A 385 5.01 25.96 4.04
CA THR A 385 4.61 25.25 2.80
C THR A 385 4.97 23.77 2.87
N VAL A 386 6.15 23.43 3.40
CA VAL A 386 6.56 22.04 3.61
C VAL A 386 5.59 21.32 4.57
N GLN A 387 5.23 21.96 5.70
CA GLN A 387 4.28 21.39 6.67
C GLN A 387 2.88 21.18 6.06
N GLU A 388 2.42 22.10 5.19
CA GLU A 388 1.15 21.92 4.49
C GLU A 388 1.15 20.71 3.56
N TYR A 389 2.25 20.47 2.82
CA TYR A 389 2.38 19.30 1.96
C TYR A 389 2.51 18.01 2.76
N GLU A 390 3.32 17.99 3.81
CA GLU A 390 3.43 16.85 4.74
C GLU A 390 2.07 16.50 5.34
N PHE A 391 1.26 17.50 5.69
CA PHE A 391 -0.09 17.32 6.19
C PHE A 391 -1.04 16.76 5.11
N LYS A 392 -1.03 17.33 3.90
CA LYS A 392 -1.89 16.91 2.78
C LYS A 392 -1.66 15.44 2.43
N ILE A 393 -0.41 15.03 2.22
CA ILE A 393 -0.11 13.66 1.82
C ILE A 393 -0.42 12.66 2.94
N GLY A 394 -0.15 13.02 4.20
CA GLY A 394 -0.52 12.20 5.34
C GLY A 394 -2.03 12.03 5.52
N SER A 395 -2.80 13.09 5.23
CA SER A 395 -4.27 13.05 5.33
C SER A 395 -4.91 12.21 4.22
N VAL A 396 -4.35 12.25 3.01
CA VAL A 396 -4.86 11.45 1.88
C VAL A 396 -4.58 9.97 2.08
N SER A 397 -3.41 9.61 2.64
CA SER A 397 -3.09 8.22 2.94
C SER A 397 -4.00 7.57 4.01
N LEU A 398 -4.81 8.36 4.72
CA LEU A 398 -5.85 7.84 5.60
C LEU A 398 -7.04 7.24 4.81
N GLY A 399 -7.29 7.74 3.59
CA GLY A 399 -8.44 7.35 2.79
C GLY A 399 -8.47 5.87 2.43
N ASP A 400 -7.34 5.29 2.02
CA ASP A 400 -7.23 3.86 1.69
C ASP A 400 -7.56 2.98 2.91
N SER A 401 -6.93 3.26 4.02
CA SER A 401 -7.08 2.48 5.24
C SER A 401 -8.49 2.58 5.83
N LEU A 402 -9.13 3.74 5.74
CA LEU A 402 -10.53 3.92 6.14
C LEU A 402 -11.46 3.09 5.26
N GLY A 403 -11.24 3.09 3.93
CA GLY A 403 -11.96 2.23 3.00
C GLY A 403 -11.85 0.75 3.35
N ILE A 404 -10.64 0.27 3.67
CA ILE A 404 -10.38 -1.12 4.07
C ILE A 404 -11.12 -1.48 5.37
N VAL A 405 -11.08 -0.62 6.39
CA VAL A 405 -11.78 -0.89 7.67
C VAL A 405 -13.28 -1.00 7.44
N LEU A 406 -13.88 -0.07 6.69
CA LEU A 406 -15.29 -0.11 6.35
C LEU A 406 -15.65 -1.39 5.57
N ALA A 407 -14.83 -1.77 4.60
CA ALA A 407 -15.00 -3.02 3.86
C ALA A 407 -14.95 -4.25 4.77
N THR A 408 -14.01 -4.31 5.71
CA THR A 408 -13.89 -5.45 6.64
C THR A 408 -15.14 -5.64 7.48
N LEU A 409 -15.79 -4.54 7.91
CA LEU A 409 -17.03 -4.61 8.68
C LEU A 409 -18.21 -5.12 7.85
N VAL A 410 -18.26 -4.75 6.56
CA VAL A 410 -19.35 -5.14 5.64
C VAL A 410 -19.14 -6.53 5.04
N SER A 411 -17.89 -6.94 4.84
CA SER A 411 -17.56 -8.19 4.14
C SER A 411 -18.08 -9.45 4.85
N ILE A 412 -18.02 -9.48 6.20
CA ILE A 412 -18.46 -10.66 6.97
C ILE A 412 -19.95 -10.94 6.77
N PRO A 413 -20.86 -9.99 7.07
CA PRO A 413 -22.28 -10.22 6.84
C PRO A 413 -22.63 -10.41 5.37
N LEU A 414 -21.91 -9.76 4.45
CA LEU A 414 -22.12 -9.92 3.01
C LEU A 414 -21.77 -11.36 2.58
N GLN A 415 -20.62 -11.89 2.94
CA GLN A 415 -20.20 -13.26 2.61
C GLN A 415 -21.22 -14.29 3.07
N VAL A 416 -21.68 -14.17 4.33
CA VAL A 416 -22.70 -15.07 4.91
C VAL A 416 -24.02 -14.97 4.14
N SER A 417 -24.44 -13.75 3.79
CA SER A 417 -25.68 -13.51 3.06
C SER A 417 -25.62 -14.07 1.63
N LEU A 418 -24.51 -13.85 0.94
CA LEU A 418 -24.29 -14.40 -0.42
C LEU A 418 -24.32 -15.92 -0.41
N CYS A 419 -23.62 -16.58 0.53
CA CYS A 419 -23.65 -18.04 0.64
C CYS A 419 -25.06 -18.57 0.94
N ARG A 420 -25.81 -17.94 1.85
CA ARG A 420 -27.21 -18.30 2.14
C ARG A 420 -28.09 -18.20 0.88
N MET A 421 -27.94 -17.13 0.11
CA MET A 421 -28.69 -16.95 -1.14
C MET A 421 -28.32 -17.98 -2.21
N GLN A 422 -27.05 -18.39 -2.30
CA GLN A 422 -26.60 -19.49 -3.18
C GLN A 422 -27.25 -20.82 -2.78
N VAL A 423 -27.20 -21.18 -1.49
CA VAL A 423 -27.80 -22.41 -0.95
C VAL A 423 -29.30 -22.45 -1.20
N ALA A 424 -30.01 -21.34 -0.98
CA ALA A 424 -31.45 -21.23 -1.27
C ALA A 424 -31.79 -21.46 -2.76
N ARG A 425 -30.82 -21.31 -3.66
CA ARG A 425 -30.91 -21.57 -5.10
C ARG A 425 -30.36 -22.94 -5.53
N GLY A 426 -30.04 -23.80 -4.58
CA GLY A 426 -29.52 -25.15 -4.84
C GLY A 426 -28.00 -25.22 -5.13
N ARG A 427 -27.25 -24.16 -4.87
CA ARG A 427 -25.78 -24.11 -5.01
C ARG A 427 -25.13 -24.16 -3.64
N ASP A 428 -24.57 -25.30 -3.28
CA ASP A 428 -24.03 -25.57 -1.94
C ASP A 428 -22.48 -25.52 -1.87
N LEU A 429 -21.79 -25.06 -2.95
CA LEU A 429 -20.33 -25.05 -3.01
C LEU A 429 -19.70 -24.21 -1.87
N CYS A 430 -20.32 -23.10 -1.48
CA CYS A 430 -19.82 -22.22 -0.42
C CYS A 430 -19.89 -22.85 0.98
N THR A 431 -20.68 -23.90 1.19
CA THR A 431 -20.76 -24.63 2.46
C THR A 431 -19.73 -25.76 2.57
N ARG A 432 -19.06 -26.08 1.47
CA ARG A 432 -18.06 -27.17 1.38
C ARG A 432 -16.62 -26.69 1.57
N VAL A 433 -16.44 -25.38 1.77
CA VAL A 433 -15.15 -24.71 1.97
C VAL A 433 -15.02 -24.22 3.42
#